data_8205ee6f8e314f0e7c6e5304e6e261b6
#
_entry.id   8205ee6f8e314f0e7c6e5304e6e261b6
#
_cell.length_a   1.000
_cell.length_b   1.000
_cell.length_c   1.000
_cell.angle_alpha   90.00
_cell.angle_beta   90.00
_cell.angle_gamma   90.00
#
_symmetry.space_group_name_H-M   'P 1'
#
loop_
_entity.id
_entity.type
_entity.pdbx_description
1 polymer ?
#
loop_
_entity_poly.entity_id
_entity_poly.type
_entity_poly.pdbx_seq_one_letter_code
_entity_poly.pdbx_strand_id
1 'polypeptide(L)'
;MNLEDKVLKKLRKFSETMPHFDDGRIDYHNAKKAFVITCFAKFNDEILLLKRSNKVWTYKGKWNVVAGYLDEIMPLKEKALKELYGETKIIKEKVKKISIAEPFEFHDKDIGITFVVHPALIELKEKPKIKLDFEHTEARWVKKEDLSKYDAVPNMLESAKRVLK
;
A
#
# COMPACT_ATOMS: atom_id res chain seq x y z
N MET A 1 22.87 4.81 6.76
CA MET A 1 21.45 4.48 7.09
C MET A 1 20.72 4.19 5.79
N ASN A 2 20.15 3.00 5.68
CA ASN A 2 19.40 2.61 4.47
C ASN A 2 18.01 3.28 4.44
N LEU A 3 17.30 3.12 3.34
CA LEU A 3 16.00 3.75 3.14
C LEU A 3 14.96 3.32 4.18
N GLU A 4 14.89 2.02 4.50
CA GLU A 4 13.96 1.54 5.53
C GLU A 4 14.19 2.18 6.88
N ASP A 5 15.46 2.34 7.27
CA ASP A 5 15.81 2.97 8.54
C ASP A 5 15.43 4.45 8.56
N LYS A 6 15.62 5.14 7.43
CA LYS A 6 15.23 6.56 7.29
C LYS A 6 13.73 6.73 7.42
N VAL A 7 12.97 5.85 6.76
CA VAL A 7 11.50 5.87 6.83
C VAL A 7 11.03 5.59 8.27
N LEU A 8 11.61 4.59 8.89
CA LEU A 8 11.24 4.21 10.27
C LEU A 8 11.48 5.36 11.24
N LYS A 9 12.61 6.05 11.09
CA LYS A 9 12.93 7.22 11.91
C LYS A 9 11.90 8.33 11.73
N LYS A 10 11.50 8.62 10.50
CA LYS A 10 10.48 9.64 10.20
C LYS A 10 9.12 9.23 10.74
N LEU A 11 8.77 7.94 10.61
CA LEU A 11 7.52 7.41 11.12
C LEU A 11 7.45 7.53 12.65
N ARG A 12 8.54 7.24 13.36
CA ARG A 12 8.60 7.39 14.82
C ARG A 12 8.32 8.84 15.24
N LYS A 13 8.97 9.80 14.56
CA LYS A 13 8.75 11.23 14.85
C LYS A 13 7.32 11.64 14.58
N PHE A 14 6.76 11.21 13.45
CA PHE A 14 5.39 11.51 13.09
C PHE A 14 4.40 10.90 14.11
N SER A 15 4.66 9.67 14.53
CA SER A 15 3.85 8.96 15.52
C SER A 15 3.73 9.75 16.84
N GLU A 16 4.78 10.42 17.26
CA GLU A 16 4.77 11.23 18.48
C GLU A 16 3.77 12.38 18.44
N THR A 17 3.39 12.83 17.25
CA THR A 17 2.44 13.94 17.05
C THR A 17 1.00 13.46 16.88
N MET A 18 0.76 12.15 16.86
CA MET A 18 -0.53 11.57 16.48
C MET A 18 -1.23 10.91 17.66
N PRO A 19 -2.57 10.86 17.65
CA PRO A 19 -3.31 10.03 18.59
C PRO A 19 -3.08 8.55 18.28
N HIS A 20 -3.28 7.70 19.30
CA HIS A 20 -3.10 6.26 19.18
C HIS A 20 -4.31 5.51 19.71
N PHE A 21 -4.58 4.34 19.13
CA PHE A 21 -5.51 3.38 19.71
C PHE A 21 -4.90 2.75 20.97
N ASP A 22 -5.74 2.08 21.77
CA ASP A 22 -5.30 1.43 23.00
C ASP A 22 -4.22 0.36 22.77
N ASP A 23 -4.20 -0.23 21.59
CA ASP A 23 -3.20 -1.25 21.21
C ASP A 23 -1.87 -0.64 20.72
N GLY A 24 -1.77 0.69 20.70
CA GLY A 24 -0.55 1.40 20.30
C GLY A 24 -0.46 1.78 18.83
N ARG A 25 -1.40 1.34 17.99
CA ARG A 25 -1.42 1.76 16.57
C ARG A 25 -1.76 3.23 16.45
N ILE A 26 -1.18 3.89 15.45
CA ILE A 26 -1.50 5.28 15.13
C ILE A 26 -2.95 5.37 14.67
N ASP A 27 -3.70 6.31 15.23
CA ASP A 27 -5.09 6.57 14.84
C ASP A 27 -5.12 7.68 13.77
N TYR A 28 -5.36 7.28 12.53
CA TYR A 28 -5.45 8.19 11.39
C TYR A 28 -6.87 8.73 11.15
N HIS A 29 -7.82 8.46 12.04
CA HIS A 29 -9.25 8.75 11.81
C HIS A 29 -9.51 10.19 11.35
N ASN A 30 -8.92 11.19 12.01
CA ASN A 30 -9.10 12.60 11.68
C ASN A 30 -7.81 13.24 11.15
N ALA A 31 -6.89 12.44 10.65
CA ALA A 31 -5.59 12.93 10.22
C ALA A 31 -5.69 13.74 8.93
N LYS A 32 -4.92 14.82 8.86
CA LYS A 32 -4.74 15.61 7.64
C LYS A 32 -3.48 15.21 6.89
N LYS A 33 -2.62 14.41 7.51
CA LYS A 33 -1.43 13.82 6.93
C LYS A 33 -1.37 12.36 7.34
N ALA A 34 -1.12 11.48 6.38
CA ALA A 34 -1.09 10.05 6.62
C ALA A 34 0.10 9.40 5.90
N PHE A 35 0.79 8.51 6.61
CA PHE A 35 1.84 7.68 6.03
C PHE A 35 1.20 6.38 5.55
N VAL A 36 1.38 6.06 4.27
CA VAL A 36 0.79 4.87 3.65
C VAL A 36 1.84 4.08 2.88
N ILE A 37 1.64 2.78 2.76
CA ILE A 37 2.44 1.91 1.92
C ILE A 37 1.58 1.45 0.74
N THR A 38 2.18 1.39 -0.44
CA THR A 38 1.52 0.98 -1.69
C THR A 38 2.35 -0.15 -2.30
N CYS A 39 1.80 -1.36 -2.33
CA CYS A 39 2.57 -2.57 -2.64
C CYS A 39 2.11 -3.18 -3.96
N PHE A 40 3.00 -3.19 -4.95
CA PHE A 40 2.75 -3.80 -6.26
C PHE A 40 3.17 -5.26 -6.21
N ALA A 41 2.19 -6.16 -6.06
CA ALA A 41 2.43 -7.60 -6.13
C ALA A 41 2.50 -8.01 -7.60
N LYS A 42 3.64 -8.55 -8.01
CA LYS A 42 3.95 -8.82 -9.40
C LYS A 42 4.35 -10.27 -9.61
N PHE A 43 3.77 -10.90 -10.63
CA PHE A 43 4.24 -12.19 -11.15
C PHE A 43 4.40 -12.07 -12.65
N ASN A 44 5.61 -12.37 -13.15
CA ASN A 44 6.00 -12.13 -14.53
C ASN A 44 5.73 -10.67 -14.92
N ASP A 45 4.87 -10.40 -15.91
CA ASP A 45 4.54 -9.06 -16.39
C ASP A 45 3.19 -8.54 -15.86
N GLU A 46 2.60 -9.23 -14.90
CA GLU A 46 1.28 -8.86 -14.38
C GLU A 46 1.33 -8.39 -12.93
N ILE A 47 0.49 -7.40 -12.65
CA ILE A 47 0.36 -6.74 -11.35
C ILE A 47 -1.03 -7.06 -10.80
N LEU A 48 -1.10 -7.35 -9.51
CA LEU A 48 -2.37 -7.59 -8.82
C LEU A 48 -3.06 -6.28 -8.50
N LEU A 49 -4.25 -6.07 -9.07
CA LEU A 49 -5.14 -4.96 -8.72
C LEU A 49 -6.32 -5.46 -7.90
N LEU A 50 -6.71 -4.65 -6.92
CA LEU A 50 -7.83 -4.92 -6.02
C LEU A 50 -8.84 -3.78 -6.12
N LYS A 51 -10.11 -4.12 -6.27
CA LYS A 51 -11.19 -3.13 -6.28
C LYS A 51 -11.68 -2.88 -4.87
N ARG A 52 -11.66 -1.60 -4.46
CA ARG A 52 -12.08 -1.19 -3.11
C ARG A 52 -13.59 -1.32 -2.94
N SER A 53 -14.01 -1.85 -1.80
CA SER A 53 -15.43 -2.01 -1.47
C SER A 53 -16.07 -0.70 -1.02
N ASN A 54 -17.35 -0.73 -0.70
CA ASN A 54 -18.06 0.41 -0.11
C ASN A 54 -17.83 0.55 1.41
N LYS A 55 -17.08 -0.37 2.01
CA LYS A 55 -16.82 -0.41 3.47
C LYS A 55 -15.54 0.32 3.88
N VAL A 56 -14.81 0.89 2.91
CA VAL A 56 -13.59 1.67 3.20
C VAL A 56 -13.93 3.14 3.39
N TRP A 57 -13.02 3.90 4.00
CA TRP A 57 -13.26 5.33 4.26
C TRP A 57 -13.05 6.20 3.03
N THR A 58 -12.09 5.85 2.18
CA THR A 58 -11.70 6.67 1.02
C THR A 58 -11.72 5.86 -0.27
N TYR A 59 -11.97 6.54 -1.38
CA TYR A 59 -11.86 5.99 -2.74
C TYR A 59 -12.69 4.71 -2.95
N LYS A 60 -13.94 4.72 -2.46
CA LYS A 60 -14.87 3.59 -2.63
C LYS A 60 -15.05 3.23 -4.10
N GLY A 61 -14.97 1.94 -4.42
CA GLY A 61 -15.15 1.45 -5.78
C GLY A 61 -13.97 1.67 -6.73
N LYS A 62 -12.91 2.33 -6.27
CA LYS A 62 -11.71 2.54 -7.08
C LYS A 62 -10.79 1.33 -7.03
N TRP A 63 -9.96 1.18 -8.05
CA TRP A 63 -8.93 0.16 -8.08
C TRP A 63 -7.65 0.66 -7.42
N ASN A 64 -6.96 -0.23 -6.75
CA ASN A 64 -5.65 0.03 -6.16
C ASN A 64 -4.85 -1.27 -6.12
N VAL A 65 -3.58 -1.16 -5.80
CA VAL A 65 -2.76 -2.30 -5.42
C VAL A 65 -2.95 -2.57 -3.92
N VAL A 66 -2.26 -3.55 -3.36
CA VAL A 66 -2.25 -3.79 -1.91
C VAL A 66 -1.72 -2.52 -1.23
N ALA A 67 -2.45 -2.02 -0.25
CA ALA A 67 -2.10 -0.75 0.40
C ALA A 67 -2.62 -0.70 1.84
N GLY A 68 -1.99 0.12 2.67
CA GLY A 68 -2.43 0.33 4.03
C GLY A 68 -1.75 1.52 4.69
N TYR A 69 -2.29 1.91 5.84
CA TYR A 69 -1.66 2.94 6.67
C TYR A 69 -0.45 2.37 7.41
N LEU A 70 0.60 3.18 7.51
CA LEU A 70 1.73 2.86 8.38
C LEU A 70 1.33 3.20 9.82
N ASP A 71 0.51 2.36 10.41
CA ASP A 71 -0.05 2.57 11.75
C ASP A 71 0.75 1.89 12.87
N GLU A 72 1.76 1.12 12.49
CA GLU A 72 2.65 0.43 13.41
C GLU A 72 4.12 0.76 13.11
N ILE A 73 4.93 0.84 14.16
CA ILE A 73 6.38 1.09 14.01
C ILE A 73 7.06 -0.25 13.70
N MET A 74 7.24 -0.53 12.41
CA MET A 74 7.90 -1.75 11.94
C MET A 74 8.58 -1.50 10.59
N PRO A 75 9.57 -2.30 10.21
CA PRO A 75 10.22 -2.16 8.89
C PRO A 75 9.22 -2.27 7.75
N LEU A 76 9.42 -1.49 6.69
CA LEU A 76 8.50 -1.44 5.55
C LEU A 76 8.27 -2.80 4.88
N LYS A 77 9.32 -3.61 4.75
CA LYS A 77 9.18 -4.95 4.14
C LYS A 77 8.27 -5.86 4.96
N GLU A 78 8.36 -5.78 6.28
CA GLU A 78 7.46 -6.53 7.17
C GLU A 78 6.03 -6.01 7.04
N LYS A 79 5.86 -4.70 6.97
CA LYS A 79 4.54 -4.09 6.78
C LYS A 79 3.95 -4.50 5.43
N ALA A 80 4.76 -4.51 4.37
CA ALA A 80 4.33 -4.96 3.05
C ALA A 80 3.78 -6.40 3.09
N LEU A 81 4.48 -7.30 3.77
CA LEU A 81 4.04 -8.68 3.93
C LEU A 81 2.75 -8.79 4.74
N LYS A 82 2.63 -7.96 5.78
CA LYS A 82 1.43 -7.93 6.63
C LYS A 82 0.20 -7.49 5.84
N GLU A 83 0.33 -6.41 5.06
CA GLU A 83 -0.76 -5.91 4.23
C GLU A 83 -1.11 -6.91 3.11
N LEU A 84 -0.11 -7.51 2.48
CA LEU A 84 -0.33 -8.53 1.46
C LEU A 84 -1.15 -9.69 2.00
N TYR A 85 -0.77 -10.23 3.15
CA TYR A 85 -1.52 -11.32 3.77
C TYR A 85 -2.91 -10.88 4.22
N GLY A 86 -3.03 -9.71 4.83
CA GLY A 86 -4.31 -9.19 5.32
C GLY A 86 -5.35 -9.05 4.21
N GLU A 87 -4.93 -8.54 3.06
CA GLU A 87 -5.85 -8.22 1.95
C GLU A 87 -6.06 -9.37 0.97
N THR A 88 -5.13 -10.31 0.86
CA THR A 88 -5.16 -11.35 -0.19
C THR A 88 -4.94 -12.77 0.31
N LYS A 89 -4.48 -12.94 1.54
CA LYS A 89 -4.05 -14.21 2.13
C LYS A 89 -2.83 -14.85 1.43
N ILE A 90 -2.09 -14.05 0.66
CA ILE A 90 -0.82 -14.50 0.10
C ILE A 90 0.20 -14.57 1.23
N ILE A 91 0.79 -15.75 1.45
CA ILE A 91 1.78 -15.97 2.50
C ILE A 91 3.18 -15.55 2.04
N LYS A 92 4.05 -15.21 2.99
CA LYS A 92 5.41 -14.75 2.72
C LYS A 92 6.26 -15.74 1.91
N GLU A 93 5.97 -17.05 2.03
CA GLU A 93 6.68 -18.11 1.33
C GLU A 93 6.48 -18.04 -0.19
N LYS A 94 5.46 -17.33 -0.66
CA LYS A 94 5.21 -17.08 -2.09
C LYS A 94 5.97 -15.86 -2.62
N VAL A 95 6.63 -15.12 -1.74
CA VAL A 95 7.36 -13.90 -2.10
C VAL A 95 8.81 -14.23 -2.41
N LYS A 96 9.28 -13.79 -3.59
CA LYS A 96 10.66 -13.94 -4.03
C LYS A 96 11.55 -12.81 -3.53
N LYS A 97 11.05 -11.56 -3.63
CA LYS A 97 11.82 -10.36 -3.30
C LYS A 97 10.89 -9.18 -3.05
N ILE A 98 11.30 -8.29 -2.14
CA ILE A 98 10.63 -7.00 -1.91
C ILE A 98 11.64 -5.89 -2.12
N SER A 99 11.25 -4.88 -2.91
CA SER A 99 12.05 -3.67 -3.17
C SER A 99 11.25 -2.45 -2.74
N ILE A 100 11.90 -1.51 -2.05
CA ILE A 100 11.28 -0.29 -1.55
C ILE A 100 11.80 0.89 -2.37
N ALA A 101 10.90 1.77 -2.82
CA ALA A 101 11.26 3.01 -3.51
C ALA A 101 11.22 4.21 -2.57
N GLU A 102 11.84 5.32 -3.00
CA GLU A 102 11.77 6.58 -2.26
C GLU A 102 10.31 7.04 -2.11
N PRO A 103 9.93 7.51 -0.92
CA PRO A 103 8.58 8.02 -0.71
C PRO A 103 8.36 9.35 -1.43
N PHE A 104 7.08 9.67 -1.64
CA PHE A 104 6.69 10.97 -2.18
C PHE A 104 5.42 11.44 -1.49
N GLU A 105 5.17 12.75 -1.54
CA GLU A 105 3.94 13.33 -1.01
C GLU A 105 2.92 13.52 -2.11
N PHE A 106 1.67 13.23 -1.78
CA PHE A 106 0.52 13.47 -2.63
C PHE A 106 -0.58 14.12 -1.79
N HIS A 107 -1.00 15.34 -2.18
CA HIS A 107 -2.10 16.03 -1.50
C HIS A 107 -3.40 15.87 -2.29
N ASP A 108 -4.40 15.25 -1.68
CA ASP A 108 -5.74 15.16 -2.27
C ASP A 108 -6.60 16.25 -1.67
N LYS A 109 -6.79 17.32 -2.44
CA LYS A 109 -7.56 18.49 -1.99
C LYS A 109 -9.06 18.20 -1.81
N ASP A 110 -9.58 17.17 -2.49
CA ASP A 110 -11.01 16.84 -2.41
C ASP A 110 -11.36 16.22 -1.06
N ILE A 111 -10.41 15.51 -0.44
CA ILE A 111 -10.60 14.90 0.88
C ILE A 111 -9.76 15.58 1.97
N GLY A 112 -8.90 16.54 1.60
CA GLY A 112 -8.11 17.33 2.55
C GLY A 112 -7.01 16.57 3.26
N ILE A 113 -6.44 15.53 2.63
CA ILE A 113 -5.39 14.70 3.22
C ILE A 113 -4.12 14.76 2.37
N THR A 114 -2.98 14.94 3.03
CA THR A 114 -1.67 14.78 2.41
C THR A 114 -1.15 13.38 2.74
N PHE A 115 -0.93 12.58 1.72
CA PHE A 115 -0.36 11.24 1.88
C PHE A 115 1.15 11.26 1.67
N VAL A 116 1.88 10.66 2.59
CA VAL A 116 3.30 10.33 2.37
C VAL A 116 3.30 8.87 1.90
N VAL A 117 3.47 8.69 0.61
CA VAL A 117 3.31 7.39 -0.07
C VAL A 117 4.64 6.67 -0.15
N HIS A 118 4.65 5.41 0.28
CA HIS A 118 5.85 4.55 0.26
C HIS A 118 5.62 3.40 -0.71
N PRO A 119 6.07 3.54 -1.97
CA PRO A 119 5.87 2.47 -2.96
C PRO A 119 6.81 1.29 -2.71
N ALA A 120 6.28 0.09 -2.89
CA ALA A 120 7.04 -1.15 -2.77
C ALA A 120 6.67 -2.11 -3.91
N LEU A 121 7.65 -2.90 -4.35
CA LEU A 121 7.45 -3.97 -5.32
C LEU A 121 7.60 -5.30 -4.61
N ILE A 122 6.59 -6.15 -4.69
CA ILE A 122 6.61 -7.50 -4.15
C ILE A 122 6.62 -8.48 -5.32
N GLU A 123 7.78 -9.06 -5.61
CA GLU A 123 7.92 -10.06 -6.67
C GLU A 123 7.53 -11.43 -6.13
N LEU A 124 6.57 -12.09 -6.80
CA LEU A 124 6.05 -13.38 -6.40
C LEU A 124 6.70 -14.53 -7.17
N LYS A 125 6.75 -15.70 -6.54
CA LYS A 125 7.28 -16.94 -7.16
C LYS A 125 6.27 -17.61 -8.08
N GLU A 126 4.98 -17.31 -7.87
CA GLU A 126 3.85 -17.89 -8.63
C GLU A 126 2.65 -16.96 -8.51
N LYS A 127 1.57 -17.26 -9.22
CA LYS A 127 0.26 -16.62 -9.03
C LYS A 127 -0.51 -17.44 -8.00
N PRO A 128 -0.54 -17.02 -6.73
CA PRO A 128 -1.29 -17.76 -5.71
C PRO A 128 -2.78 -17.48 -5.82
N LYS A 129 -3.57 -18.30 -5.16
CA LYS A 129 -5.00 -18.02 -4.98
C LYS A 129 -5.16 -16.78 -4.11
N ILE A 130 -6.13 -15.94 -4.48
CA ILE A 130 -6.45 -14.72 -3.75
C ILE A 130 -7.73 -14.95 -2.96
N LYS A 131 -7.69 -14.63 -1.66
CA LYS A 131 -8.88 -14.56 -0.81
C LYS A 131 -8.98 -13.14 -0.27
N LEU A 132 -9.93 -12.39 -0.79
CA LEU A 132 -10.10 -10.97 -0.44
C LEU A 132 -10.67 -10.79 0.97
N ASP A 133 -10.26 -9.69 1.60
CA ASP A 133 -10.85 -9.22 2.85
C ASP A 133 -12.11 -8.38 2.56
N PHE A 134 -12.74 -7.83 3.61
CA PHE A 134 -13.97 -7.04 3.48
C PHE A 134 -13.75 -5.70 2.77
N GLU A 135 -12.51 -5.24 2.66
CA GLU A 135 -12.18 -3.96 2.04
C GLU A 135 -12.18 -4.03 0.51
N HIS A 136 -12.21 -5.23 -0.06
CA HIS A 136 -12.10 -5.44 -1.50
C HIS A 136 -13.17 -6.37 -2.04
N THR A 137 -13.64 -6.08 -3.26
CA THR A 137 -14.71 -6.86 -3.92
C THR A 137 -14.23 -7.66 -5.12
N GLU A 138 -13.09 -7.32 -5.71
CA GLU A 138 -12.60 -7.95 -6.93
C GLU A 138 -11.07 -7.89 -6.97
N ALA A 139 -10.45 -8.90 -7.58
CA ALA A 139 -9.01 -8.95 -7.83
C ALA A 139 -8.77 -9.24 -9.30
N ARG A 140 -7.78 -8.58 -9.91
CA ARG A 140 -7.36 -8.82 -11.29
C ARG A 140 -5.86 -8.77 -11.43
N TRP A 141 -5.32 -9.64 -12.29
CA TRP A 141 -3.93 -9.58 -12.72
C TRP A 141 -3.89 -8.79 -14.02
N VAL A 142 -3.13 -7.70 -14.04
CA VAL A 142 -3.14 -6.70 -15.10
C VAL A 142 -1.72 -6.40 -15.54
N LYS A 143 -1.50 -6.30 -16.82
CA LYS A 143 -0.19 -5.89 -17.37
C LYS A 143 0.07 -4.43 -17.01
N LYS A 144 1.33 -4.10 -16.79
CA LYS A 144 1.77 -2.74 -16.47
C LYS A 144 1.20 -1.70 -17.43
N GLU A 145 1.19 -2.02 -18.72
CA GLU A 145 0.71 -1.12 -19.78
C GLU A 145 -0.79 -0.82 -19.67
N ASP A 146 -1.54 -1.68 -19.00
CA ASP A 146 -2.99 -1.56 -18.86
C ASP A 146 -3.44 -0.90 -17.57
N LEU A 147 -2.50 -0.60 -16.65
CA LEU A 147 -2.85 0.04 -15.37
C LEU A 147 -3.61 1.34 -15.55
N SER A 148 -3.24 2.15 -16.54
CA SER A 148 -3.89 3.44 -16.81
C SER A 148 -5.32 3.32 -17.31
N LYS A 149 -5.77 2.13 -17.69
CA LYS A 149 -7.14 1.88 -18.15
C LYS A 149 -8.14 1.71 -17.01
N TYR A 150 -7.65 1.62 -15.78
CA TYR A 150 -8.49 1.39 -14.60
C TYR A 150 -8.81 2.70 -13.88
N ASP A 151 -10.01 2.78 -13.34
CA ASP A 151 -10.42 3.88 -12.46
C ASP A 151 -9.79 3.69 -11.09
N ALA A 152 -8.54 4.12 -10.97
CA ALA A 152 -7.67 3.84 -9.85
C ALA A 152 -7.61 5.01 -8.86
N VAL A 153 -7.16 4.73 -7.64
CA VAL A 153 -6.85 5.78 -6.67
C VAL A 153 -5.81 6.74 -7.24
N PRO A 154 -5.85 8.04 -6.88
CA PRO A 154 -5.07 9.06 -7.59
C PRO A 154 -3.56 8.84 -7.62
N ASN A 155 -2.97 8.25 -6.56
CA ASN A 155 -1.51 8.11 -6.46
C ASN A 155 -0.97 6.79 -7.03
N MET A 156 -1.82 5.90 -7.56
CA MET A 156 -1.38 4.58 -8.01
C MET A 156 -0.39 4.64 -9.17
N LEU A 157 -0.67 5.44 -10.19
CA LEU A 157 0.19 5.52 -11.38
C LEU A 157 1.56 6.12 -11.06
N GLU A 158 1.62 7.12 -10.20
CA GLU A 158 2.91 7.68 -9.77
C GLU A 158 3.71 6.65 -8.97
N SER A 159 3.06 5.92 -8.08
CA SER A 159 3.70 4.83 -7.35
C SER A 159 4.23 3.76 -8.30
N ALA A 160 3.45 3.40 -9.33
CA ALA A 160 3.85 2.41 -10.33
C ALA A 160 5.14 2.82 -11.05
N LYS A 161 5.26 4.09 -11.44
CA LYS A 161 6.46 4.61 -12.12
C LYS A 161 7.73 4.44 -11.28
N ARG A 162 7.60 4.46 -9.95
CA ARG A 162 8.73 4.39 -9.04
C ARG A 162 9.24 2.97 -8.83
N VAL A 163 8.40 1.95 -9.01
CA VAL A 163 8.76 0.56 -8.74
C VAL A 163 8.70 -0.35 -9.96
N LEU A 164 7.94 0.00 -11.00
CA LEU A 164 7.79 -0.80 -12.23
C LEU A 164 8.60 -0.15 -13.35
N LYS A 165 9.75 -0.72 -13.61
CA LYS A 165 10.67 -0.20 -14.64
C LYS A 165 10.78 -1.14 -15.81
#